data_d78767d80b13ec7599082ac896584027
#
_entry.id   d78767d80b13ec7599082ac896584027
#
_cell.length_a   1.000
_cell.length_b   1.000
_cell.length_c   1.000
_cell.angle_alpha   90.00
_cell.angle_beta   90.00
_cell.angle_gamma   90.00
#
_symmetry.space_group_name_H-M   'P 1'
#
loop_
_entity.id
_entity.type
_entity.pdbx_description
1 polymer ?
#
loop_
_entity_poly.entity_id
_entity_poly.type
_entity_poly.pdbx_seq_one_letter_code
_entity_poly.pdbx_strand_id
1 'polypeptide(L)'
;YYVRSQFNIADIVQHNLSNIELTAYVVALEINGMNIRETADLTMAMVETGDTITFDRGPIFDFHSVGGCPGNKITLIVVPIVAAAGLIIPKTSSRAISSAAGTADIIEVFADVNMDAHKLRTVAEKVGGTLAWGGSMSLSPADDTIIKVEYPLGIDPHAQLLASVMSKKKAAGANCLVIDIPTGAGTKVPTIEEAQAFARDFMDLGEKLGIEVRCAITYGEQPVG
;
A
#
# COMPACT_ATOMS: atom_id res chain seq x y z
N TYR A 1 2.77 -23.64 2.78
CA TYR A 1 2.06 -22.37 3.06
C TYR A 1 1.90 -21.55 1.79
N TYR A 2 2.96 -21.24 1.04
CA TYR A 2 2.89 -20.47 -0.21
C TYR A 2 1.82 -20.98 -1.20
N VAL A 3 1.80 -22.27 -1.47
CA VAL A 3 0.80 -22.88 -2.36
C VAL A 3 -0.64 -22.70 -1.84
N ARG A 4 -0.87 -22.79 -0.51
CA ARG A 4 -2.19 -22.53 0.07
C ARG A 4 -2.61 -21.08 -0.03
N SER A 5 -1.68 -20.14 0.19
CA SER A 5 -1.95 -18.70 0.03
C SER A 5 -2.29 -18.37 -1.44
N GLN A 6 -1.59 -18.95 -2.40
CA GLN A 6 -1.85 -18.74 -3.82
C GLN A 6 -3.26 -19.23 -4.22
N PHE A 7 -3.69 -20.40 -3.77
CA PHE A 7 -5.05 -20.89 -4.04
C PHE A 7 -6.11 -19.97 -3.44
N ASN A 8 -5.96 -19.57 -2.19
CA ASN A 8 -6.92 -18.67 -1.54
C ASN A 8 -7.01 -17.30 -2.23
N ILE A 9 -5.89 -16.71 -2.61
CA ILE A 9 -5.85 -15.40 -3.27
C ILE A 9 -6.41 -15.47 -4.70
N ALA A 10 -6.13 -16.54 -5.43
CA ALA A 10 -6.72 -16.74 -6.74
C ALA A 10 -8.26 -16.88 -6.65
N ASP A 11 -8.78 -17.60 -5.65
CA ASP A 11 -10.22 -17.73 -5.43
C ASP A 11 -10.88 -16.39 -5.08
N ILE A 12 -10.20 -15.54 -4.31
CA ILE A 12 -10.67 -14.17 -4.02
C ILE A 12 -10.80 -13.36 -5.30
N VAL A 13 -9.75 -13.36 -6.14
CA VAL A 13 -9.72 -12.60 -7.40
C VAL A 13 -10.75 -13.12 -8.40
N GLN A 14 -10.96 -14.42 -8.46
CA GLN A 14 -11.94 -15.05 -9.33
C GLN A 14 -13.38 -14.99 -8.79
N HIS A 15 -13.59 -14.39 -7.61
CA HIS A 15 -14.88 -14.30 -6.93
C HIS A 15 -15.52 -15.66 -6.63
N ASN A 16 -14.69 -16.68 -6.38
CA ASN A 16 -15.13 -18.01 -5.99
C ASN A 16 -15.57 -18.07 -4.51
N LEU A 17 -15.17 -17.08 -3.70
CA LEU A 17 -15.56 -16.95 -2.30
C LEU A 17 -16.76 -16.01 -2.15
N SER A 18 -17.75 -16.44 -1.38
CA SER A 18 -18.83 -15.55 -0.94
C SER A 18 -18.31 -14.52 0.08
N ASN A 19 -19.05 -13.43 0.26
CA ASN A 19 -18.71 -12.44 1.29
C ASN A 19 -18.64 -13.04 2.71
N ILE A 20 -19.40 -14.11 2.99
CA ILE A 20 -19.37 -14.81 4.28
C ILE A 20 -18.03 -15.55 4.45
N GLU A 21 -17.59 -16.27 3.43
CA GLU A 21 -16.31 -16.99 3.46
C GLU A 21 -15.13 -16.02 3.53
N LEU A 22 -15.18 -14.92 2.77
CA LEU A 22 -14.17 -13.87 2.82
C LEU A 22 -14.14 -13.19 4.19
N THR A 23 -15.30 -12.94 4.80
CA THR A 23 -15.39 -12.42 6.18
C THR A 23 -14.77 -13.39 7.17
N ALA A 24 -15.05 -14.69 7.06
CA ALA A 24 -14.44 -15.70 7.92
C ALA A 24 -12.92 -15.75 7.77
N TYR A 25 -12.41 -15.60 6.55
CA TYR A 25 -10.97 -15.50 6.28
C TYR A 25 -10.34 -14.28 6.98
N VAL A 26 -10.91 -13.09 6.81
CA VAL A 26 -10.39 -11.86 7.41
C VAL A 26 -10.43 -11.91 8.95
N VAL A 27 -11.53 -12.40 9.53
CA VAL A 27 -11.65 -12.58 10.98
C VAL A 27 -10.64 -13.61 11.50
N ALA A 28 -10.39 -14.69 10.75
CA ALA A 28 -9.37 -15.67 11.12
C ALA A 28 -7.95 -15.08 11.09
N LEU A 29 -7.65 -14.18 10.16
CA LEU A 29 -6.38 -13.44 10.11
C LEU A 29 -6.23 -12.51 11.32
N GLU A 30 -7.30 -11.81 11.71
CA GLU A 30 -7.31 -10.91 12.87
C GLU A 30 -7.03 -11.67 14.17
N ILE A 31 -7.67 -12.84 14.35
CA ILE A 31 -7.55 -13.62 15.58
C ILE A 31 -6.21 -14.36 15.69
N ASN A 32 -5.74 -14.96 14.60
CA ASN A 32 -4.56 -15.83 14.63
C ASN A 32 -3.26 -15.11 14.28
N GLY A 33 -3.32 -13.97 13.60
CA GLY A 33 -2.16 -13.31 13.01
C GLY A 33 -1.48 -14.15 11.93
N MET A 34 -0.37 -13.66 11.44
CA MET A 34 0.56 -14.36 10.53
C MET A 34 1.98 -14.06 10.93
N ASN A 35 2.89 -15.02 10.76
CA ASN A 35 4.31 -14.73 10.87
C ASN A 35 4.84 -14.04 9.59
N ILE A 36 6.05 -13.49 9.66
CA ILE A 36 6.63 -12.71 8.56
C ILE A 36 6.76 -13.49 7.25
N ARG A 37 6.99 -14.81 7.31
CA ARG A 37 7.05 -15.65 6.11
C ARG A 37 5.69 -15.82 5.49
N GLU A 38 4.66 -16.08 6.28
CA GLU A 38 3.27 -16.18 5.82
C GLU A 38 2.79 -14.86 5.22
N THR A 39 3.16 -13.73 5.84
CA THR A 39 2.86 -12.38 5.32
C THR A 39 3.56 -12.13 3.99
N ALA A 40 4.81 -12.58 3.83
CA ALA A 40 5.54 -12.47 2.56
C ALA A 40 4.92 -13.35 1.46
N ASP A 41 4.53 -14.58 1.80
CA ASP A 41 3.86 -15.50 0.89
C ASP A 41 2.50 -14.93 0.43
N LEU A 42 1.72 -14.35 1.36
CA LEU A 42 0.47 -13.65 1.06
C LEU A 42 0.71 -12.46 0.13
N THR A 43 1.70 -11.63 0.46
CA THR A 43 2.07 -10.45 -0.35
C THR A 43 2.42 -10.85 -1.78
N MET A 44 3.24 -11.88 -1.96
CA MET A 44 3.62 -12.36 -3.29
C MET A 44 2.44 -12.96 -4.05
N ALA A 45 1.55 -13.70 -3.40
CA ALA A 45 0.33 -14.20 -4.02
C ALA A 45 -0.58 -13.06 -4.52
N MET A 46 -0.67 -11.95 -3.75
CA MET A 46 -1.39 -10.75 -4.19
C MET A 46 -0.73 -10.09 -5.41
N VAL A 47 0.60 -10.01 -5.46
CA VAL A 47 1.35 -9.46 -6.60
C VAL A 47 1.13 -10.32 -7.85
N GLU A 48 1.22 -11.63 -7.73
CA GLU A 48 1.11 -12.58 -8.86
C GLU A 48 -0.29 -12.64 -9.47
N THR A 49 -1.31 -12.22 -8.73
CA THR A 49 -2.70 -12.16 -9.22
C THR A 49 -3.09 -10.80 -9.81
N GLY A 50 -2.20 -9.83 -9.79
CA GLY A 50 -2.40 -8.49 -10.32
C GLY A 50 -1.46 -8.14 -11.47
N ASP A 51 -1.61 -6.92 -11.97
CA ASP A 51 -0.69 -6.34 -12.95
C ASP A 51 0.60 -5.90 -12.27
N THR A 52 1.73 -6.01 -13.00
CA THR A 52 3.03 -5.52 -12.53
C THR A 52 3.61 -4.50 -13.50
N ILE A 53 4.32 -3.51 -12.97
CA ILE A 53 4.96 -2.46 -13.74
C ILE A 53 6.48 -2.63 -13.65
N THR A 54 7.13 -2.68 -14.80
CA THR A 54 8.58 -2.74 -14.92
C THR A 54 9.11 -1.47 -15.57
N PHE A 55 10.28 -1.01 -15.15
CA PHE A 55 10.95 0.18 -15.68
C PHE A 55 12.29 -0.21 -16.32
N ASP A 56 12.66 0.49 -17.39
CA ASP A 56 13.92 0.22 -18.10
C ASP A 56 15.15 0.76 -17.36
N ARG A 57 14.93 1.63 -16.38
CA ARG A 57 15.96 2.22 -15.54
C ARG A 57 15.50 2.29 -14.09
N GLY A 58 16.43 2.26 -13.16
CA GLY A 58 16.16 2.35 -11.73
C GLY A 58 17.32 3.00 -10.98
N PRO A 59 17.29 3.00 -9.66
CA PRO A 59 16.26 2.41 -8.80
C PRO A 59 14.91 3.15 -8.84
N ILE A 60 13.83 2.43 -8.56
CA ILE A 60 12.47 2.97 -8.47
C ILE A 60 12.15 3.23 -7.00
N PHE A 61 11.78 4.46 -6.72
CA PHE A 61 11.42 4.91 -5.37
C PHE A 61 9.92 4.94 -5.18
N ASP A 62 9.46 4.69 -3.97
CA ASP A 62 8.07 4.95 -3.58
C ASP A 62 8.01 5.50 -2.16
N PHE A 63 6.88 6.05 -1.83
CA PHE A 63 6.56 6.62 -0.52
C PHE A 63 5.16 6.18 -0.10
N HIS A 64 4.99 5.79 1.16
CA HIS A 64 3.69 5.47 1.72
C HIS A 64 3.55 6.04 3.12
N SER A 65 2.48 6.78 3.39
CA SER A 65 2.08 7.11 4.75
C SER A 65 1.00 6.12 5.18
N VAL A 66 1.15 5.51 6.35
CA VAL A 66 0.15 4.57 6.87
C VAL A 66 -1.16 5.28 7.24
N GLY A 67 -1.16 6.61 7.31
CA GLY A 67 -2.35 7.44 7.43
C GLY A 67 -2.79 7.66 8.88
N GLY A 68 -4.08 8.03 9.02
CA GLY A 68 -4.67 8.39 10.31
C GLY A 68 -4.50 9.87 10.67
N CYS A 69 -3.68 10.64 9.96
CA CYS A 69 -3.54 12.07 10.16
C CYS A 69 -4.45 12.83 9.18
N PRO A 70 -5.54 13.50 9.63
CA PRO A 70 -6.44 14.22 8.75
C PRO A 70 -5.72 15.34 7.98
N GLY A 71 -6.06 15.50 6.70
CA GLY A 71 -5.46 16.52 5.84
C GLY A 71 -4.00 16.24 5.43
N ASN A 72 -3.49 15.03 5.65
CA ASN A 72 -2.13 14.67 5.26
C ASN A 72 -1.96 14.77 3.74
N LYS A 73 -1.19 15.78 3.30
CA LYS A 73 -0.89 16.08 1.90
C LYS A 73 0.59 15.84 1.56
N ILE A 74 1.31 15.11 2.41
CA ILE A 74 2.76 14.91 2.28
C ILE A 74 3.16 14.34 0.92
N THR A 75 2.35 13.46 0.34
CA THR A 75 2.58 12.88 -1.00
C THR A 75 2.70 13.94 -2.09
N LEU A 76 1.89 15.02 -2.01
CA LEU A 76 1.93 16.15 -2.96
C LEU A 76 3.24 16.93 -2.90
N ILE A 77 3.94 16.84 -1.79
CA ILE A 77 5.23 17.52 -1.56
C ILE A 77 6.38 16.57 -1.91
N VAL A 78 6.33 15.33 -1.43
CA VAL A 78 7.43 14.36 -1.58
C VAL A 78 7.63 13.96 -3.04
N VAL A 79 6.57 13.66 -3.77
CA VAL A 79 6.69 13.18 -5.17
C VAL A 79 7.38 14.19 -6.08
N PRO A 80 7.00 15.47 -6.12
CA PRO A 80 7.70 16.46 -6.93
C PRO A 80 9.16 16.68 -6.51
N ILE A 81 9.46 16.65 -5.21
CA ILE A 81 10.83 16.80 -4.70
C ILE A 81 11.71 15.65 -5.17
N VAL A 82 11.24 14.41 -5.05
CA VAL A 82 11.98 13.22 -5.47
C VAL A 82 12.19 13.22 -6.98
N ALA A 83 11.15 13.58 -7.76
CA ALA A 83 11.25 13.71 -9.21
C ALA A 83 12.23 14.83 -9.63
N ALA A 84 12.20 15.98 -8.95
CA ALA A 84 13.13 17.10 -9.20
C ALA A 84 14.59 16.75 -8.86
N ALA A 85 14.80 15.79 -7.94
CA ALA A 85 16.11 15.23 -7.65
C ALA A 85 16.63 14.26 -8.73
N GLY A 86 15.88 14.02 -9.81
CA GLY A 86 16.25 13.14 -10.91
C GLY A 86 15.96 11.66 -10.66
N LEU A 87 15.20 11.34 -9.63
CA LEU A 87 14.79 9.98 -9.28
C LEU A 87 13.43 9.65 -9.90
N ILE A 88 13.09 8.34 -9.93
CA ILE A 88 11.81 7.88 -10.47
C ILE A 88 10.91 7.43 -9.32
N ILE A 89 9.75 8.08 -9.19
CA ILE A 89 8.74 7.79 -8.16
C ILE A 89 7.34 7.63 -8.78
N PRO A 90 6.95 6.43 -9.23
CA PRO A 90 5.65 6.14 -9.81
C PRO A 90 4.59 5.94 -8.70
N LYS A 91 4.28 7.00 -7.98
CA LYS A 91 3.42 6.94 -6.80
C LYS A 91 2.00 6.58 -7.16
N THR A 92 1.51 5.53 -6.53
CA THR A 92 0.09 5.17 -6.50
C THR A 92 -0.50 5.41 -5.11
N SER A 93 -1.76 5.78 -5.05
CA SER A 93 -2.48 6.01 -3.80
C SER A 93 -3.92 5.50 -3.86
N SER A 94 -4.54 5.33 -2.70
CA SER A 94 -5.96 5.00 -2.59
C SER A 94 -6.84 6.24 -2.59
N ARG A 95 -8.13 6.03 -2.81
CA ARG A 95 -9.20 6.93 -2.40
C ARG A 95 -9.44 6.81 -0.90
N ALA A 96 -10.33 7.62 -0.34
CA ALA A 96 -10.68 7.57 1.08
C ALA A 96 -11.13 6.17 1.50
N ILE A 97 -10.54 5.67 2.60
CA ILE A 97 -10.96 4.43 3.28
C ILE A 97 -11.41 4.78 4.70
N SER A 98 -10.53 5.30 5.52
CA SER A 98 -10.78 5.67 6.92
C SER A 98 -10.72 7.18 7.19
N SER A 99 -10.29 7.99 6.23
CA SER A 99 -10.23 9.45 6.30
C SER A 99 -11.29 10.09 5.41
N ALA A 100 -11.56 11.38 5.60
CA ALA A 100 -12.52 12.14 4.79
C ALA A 100 -12.15 12.20 3.30
N ALA A 101 -10.87 12.18 2.96
CA ALA A 101 -10.35 12.14 1.60
C ALA A 101 -9.02 11.36 1.56
N GLY A 102 -8.84 10.51 0.55
CA GLY A 102 -7.56 9.89 0.23
C GLY A 102 -6.69 10.80 -0.62
N THR A 103 -5.44 10.44 -0.79
CA THR A 103 -4.51 11.22 -1.63
C THR A 103 -5.01 11.33 -3.08
N ALA A 104 -5.58 10.27 -3.65
CA ALA A 104 -6.14 10.31 -5.00
C ALA A 104 -7.31 11.31 -5.09
N ASP A 105 -8.20 11.35 -4.10
CA ASP A 105 -9.33 12.29 -4.07
C ASP A 105 -8.86 13.74 -4.02
N ILE A 106 -7.79 14.03 -3.27
CA ILE A 106 -7.22 15.37 -3.18
C ILE A 106 -6.61 15.80 -4.51
N ILE A 107 -5.90 14.91 -5.19
CA ILE A 107 -5.24 15.21 -6.46
C ILE A 107 -6.27 15.36 -7.59
N GLU A 108 -7.32 14.57 -7.59
CA GLU A 108 -8.38 14.58 -8.62
C GLU A 108 -9.07 15.95 -8.76
N VAL A 109 -8.99 16.80 -7.72
CA VAL A 109 -9.51 18.18 -7.77
C VAL A 109 -8.82 19.02 -8.86
N PHE A 110 -7.56 18.72 -9.20
CA PHE A 110 -6.77 19.53 -10.15
C PHE A 110 -6.01 18.71 -11.20
N ALA A 111 -6.01 17.37 -11.13
CA ALA A 111 -5.35 16.52 -12.09
C ALA A 111 -6.10 15.18 -12.26
N ASP A 112 -6.04 14.59 -13.47
CA ASP A 112 -6.56 13.24 -13.70
C ASP A 112 -5.65 12.21 -13.01
N VAL A 113 -6.25 11.42 -12.12
CA VAL A 113 -5.57 10.35 -11.38
C VAL A 113 -5.78 8.97 -12.01
N ASN A 114 -6.66 8.87 -13.02
CA ASN A 114 -6.98 7.62 -13.68
C ASN A 114 -5.93 7.32 -14.75
N MET A 115 -5.07 6.38 -14.47
CA MET A 115 -4.01 5.94 -15.38
C MET A 115 -3.99 4.41 -15.43
N ASP A 116 -3.77 3.85 -16.61
CA ASP A 116 -3.34 2.47 -16.73
C ASP A 116 -1.84 2.32 -16.45
N ALA A 117 -1.36 1.10 -16.31
CA ALA A 117 0.04 0.80 -16.01
C ALA A 117 1.01 1.35 -17.06
N HIS A 118 0.62 1.33 -18.35
CA HIS A 118 1.44 1.85 -19.45
C HIS A 118 1.59 3.37 -19.38
N LYS A 119 0.48 4.09 -19.18
CA LYS A 119 0.48 5.56 -19.02
C LYS A 119 1.29 5.98 -17.79
N LEU A 120 1.10 5.29 -16.65
CA LEU A 120 1.86 5.56 -15.43
C LEU A 120 3.37 5.40 -15.68
N ARG A 121 3.80 4.29 -16.28
CA ARG A 121 5.21 4.07 -16.63
C ARG A 121 5.74 5.17 -17.53
N THR A 122 5.03 5.46 -18.64
CA THR A 122 5.45 6.47 -19.63
C THR A 122 5.63 7.84 -18.99
N VAL A 123 4.69 8.27 -18.13
CA VAL A 123 4.78 9.56 -17.45
C VAL A 123 5.92 9.57 -16.43
N ALA A 124 6.05 8.52 -15.60
CA ALA A 124 7.12 8.43 -14.61
C ALA A 124 8.51 8.45 -15.26
N GLU A 125 8.72 7.74 -16.36
CA GLU A 125 9.99 7.76 -17.10
C GLU A 125 10.30 9.11 -17.75
N LYS A 126 9.26 9.85 -18.16
CA LYS A 126 9.41 11.15 -18.83
C LYS A 126 9.70 12.30 -17.86
N VAL A 127 9.00 12.35 -16.71
CA VAL A 127 9.03 13.49 -15.79
C VAL A 127 9.53 13.16 -14.39
N GLY A 128 9.91 11.91 -14.13
CA GLY A 128 10.45 11.45 -12.85
C GLY A 128 9.40 11.01 -11.84
N GLY A 129 8.11 11.30 -12.03
CA GLY A 129 7.10 10.92 -11.05
C GLY A 129 5.68 10.95 -11.56
N THR A 130 4.78 10.28 -10.83
CA THR A 130 3.34 10.29 -11.06
C THR A 130 2.59 10.33 -9.74
N LEU A 131 1.32 10.71 -9.81
CA LEU A 131 0.35 10.60 -8.72
C LEU A 131 -0.91 9.99 -9.32
N ALA A 132 -1.09 8.68 -9.16
CA ALA A 132 -2.18 7.93 -9.77
C ALA A 132 -3.05 7.22 -8.72
N TRP A 133 -4.31 6.99 -9.06
CA TRP A 133 -5.17 6.13 -8.27
C TRP A 133 -4.85 4.66 -8.56
N GLY A 134 -4.43 3.92 -7.52
CA GLY A 134 -4.06 2.51 -7.65
C GLY A 134 -5.20 1.60 -8.10
N GLY A 135 -6.46 1.96 -7.80
CA GLY A 135 -7.62 1.18 -8.24
C GLY A 135 -7.96 1.28 -9.74
N SER A 136 -7.34 2.20 -10.49
CA SER A 136 -7.44 2.23 -11.96
C SER A 136 -6.51 1.23 -12.64
N MET A 137 -5.61 0.61 -11.85
CA MET A 137 -4.63 -0.36 -12.29
C MET A 137 -4.76 -1.60 -11.41
N SER A 138 -5.08 -2.73 -11.91
CA SER A 138 -5.28 -3.97 -11.15
C SER A 138 -3.98 -4.48 -10.47
N LEU A 139 -3.28 -3.62 -9.71
CA LEU A 139 -2.00 -3.95 -9.08
C LEU A 139 -2.15 -4.98 -7.95
N SER A 140 -3.29 -5.01 -7.28
CA SER A 140 -3.59 -5.97 -6.21
C SER A 140 -5.10 -6.19 -6.12
N PRO A 141 -5.74 -6.86 -7.10
CA PRO A 141 -7.19 -7.05 -7.14
C PRO A 141 -7.74 -7.86 -5.96
N ALA A 142 -6.94 -8.74 -5.38
CA ALA A 142 -7.29 -9.46 -4.16
C ALA A 142 -7.50 -8.49 -2.99
N ASP A 143 -6.60 -7.53 -2.81
CA ASP A 143 -6.68 -6.52 -1.78
C ASP A 143 -7.93 -5.64 -1.92
N ASP A 144 -8.21 -5.19 -3.14
CA ASP A 144 -9.42 -4.41 -3.43
C ASP A 144 -10.71 -5.16 -3.10
N THR A 145 -10.68 -6.49 -3.15
CA THR A 145 -11.81 -7.35 -2.78
C THR A 145 -11.87 -7.56 -1.27
N ILE A 146 -10.74 -7.76 -0.60
CA ILE A 146 -10.63 -7.95 0.85
C ILE A 146 -11.10 -6.69 1.59
N ILE A 147 -10.68 -5.52 1.17
CA ILE A 147 -11.07 -4.21 1.76
C ILE A 147 -12.60 -4.03 1.81
N LYS A 148 -13.35 -4.61 0.85
CA LYS A 148 -14.82 -4.52 0.84
C LYS A 148 -15.48 -5.18 2.04
N VAL A 149 -14.84 -6.16 2.67
CA VAL A 149 -15.34 -6.80 3.89
C VAL A 149 -14.65 -6.26 5.15
N GLU A 150 -13.40 -5.83 5.07
CA GLU A 150 -12.70 -5.17 6.19
C GLU A 150 -13.40 -3.87 6.60
N TYR A 151 -13.77 -3.05 5.62
CA TYR A 151 -14.39 -1.76 5.87
C TYR A 151 -15.68 -1.85 6.72
N PRO A 152 -16.71 -2.65 6.36
CA PRO A 152 -17.91 -2.77 7.18
C PRO A 152 -17.68 -3.49 8.51
N LEU A 153 -16.65 -4.33 8.63
CA LEU A 153 -16.28 -5.00 9.88
C LEU A 153 -15.54 -4.07 10.83
N GLY A 154 -14.91 -3.00 10.33
CA GLY A 154 -14.07 -2.10 11.10
C GLY A 154 -12.81 -2.77 11.65
N ILE A 155 -12.28 -3.80 10.97
CA ILE A 155 -11.05 -4.52 11.32
C ILE A 155 -10.01 -4.35 10.22
N ASP A 156 -8.74 -4.38 10.59
CA ASP A 156 -7.60 -4.19 9.69
C ASP A 156 -6.46 -5.11 10.21
N PRO A 157 -6.49 -6.42 9.90
CA PRO A 157 -5.54 -7.37 10.42
C PRO A 157 -4.10 -6.95 10.10
N HIS A 158 -3.23 -6.89 11.10
CA HIS A 158 -1.88 -6.35 10.98
C HIS A 158 -1.09 -6.94 9.78
N ALA A 159 -1.10 -8.25 9.62
CA ALA A 159 -0.42 -8.91 8.51
C ALA A 159 -1.04 -8.59 7.15
N GLN A 160 -2.38 -8.46 7.09
CA GLN A 160 -3.10 -8.08 5.89
C GLN A 160 -2.80 -6.63 5.49
N LEU A 161 -2.72 -5.71 6.45
CA LEU A 161 -2.32 -4.32 6.20
C LEU A 161 -0.90 -4.24 5.61
N LEU A 162 0.06 -4.98 6.19
CA LEU A 162 1.42 -5.07 5.65
C LEU A 162 1.42 -5.61 4.21
N ALA A 163 0.69 -6.71 3.96
CA ALA A 163 0.59 -7.31 2.64
C ALA A 163 -0.10 -6.39 1.63
N SER A 164 -1.18 -5.72 2.02
CA SER A 164 -1.90 -4.73 1.21
C SER A 164 -0.99 -3.60 0.73
N VAL A 165 -0.22 -3.00 1.65
CA VAL A 165 0.72 -1.93 1.31
C VAL A 165 1.81 -2.47 0.40
N MET A 166 2.50 -3.53 0.82
CA MET A 166 3.72 -4.01 0.16
C MET A 166 3.46 -4.67 -1.18
N SER A 167 2.33 -5.33 -1.39
CA SER A 167 1.95 -5.91 -2.69
C SER A 167 1.83 -4.84 -3.78
N LYS A 168 1.16 -3.73 -3.48
CA LYS A 168 1.01 -2.61 -4.42
C LYS A 168 2.35 -1.95 -4.74
N LYS A 169 3.27 -1.84 -3.75
CA LYS A 169 4.61 -1.30 -3.96
C LYS A 169 5.47 -2.22 -4.82
N LYS A 170 5.43 -3.52 -4.54
CA LYS A 170 6.11 -4.54 -5.34
C LYS A 170 5.56 -4.58 -6.77
N ALA A 171 4.25 -4.58 -6.94
CA ALA A 171 3.59 -4.58 -8.24
C ALA A 171 3.90 -3.30 -9.05
N ALA A 172 4.02 -2.15 -8.40
CA ALA A 172 4.45 -0.90 -9.02
C ALA A 172 5.96 -0.82 -9.33
N GLY A 173 6.73 -1.87 -9.05
CA GLY A 173 8.15 -1.96 -9.38
C GLY A 173 9.10 -1.26 -8.43
N ALA A 174 8.66 -0.90 -7.21
CA ALA A 174 9.51 -0.21 -6.24
C ALA A 174 10.69 -1.07 -5.78
N ASN A 175 11.88 -0.48 -5.76
CA ASN A 175 13.10 -1.04 -5.19
C ASN A 175 13.45 -0.41 -3.84
N CYS A 176 13.08 0.86 -3.66
CA CYS A 176 13.32 1.65 -2.46
C CYS A 176 12.00 2.27 -1.98
N LEU A 177 11.67 2.08 -0.72
CA LEU A 177 10.39 2.54 -0.16
C LEU A 177 10.64 3.27 1.16
N VAL A 178 10.04 4.44 1.30
CA VAL A 178 9.92 5.11 2.60
C VAL A 178 8.49 4.96 3.11
N ILE A 179 8.36 4.43 4.33
CA ILE A 179 7.11 4.35 5.07
C ILE A 179 7.08 5.46 6.12
N ASP A 180 6.11 6.33 6.03
CA ASP A 180 5.78 7.33 7.03
C ASP A 180 4.75 6.77 8.00
N ILE A 181 5.06 6.76 9.29
CA ILE A 181 4.24 6.23 10.38
C ILE A 181 3.90 7.41 11.32
N PRO A 182 2.81 8.14 11.05
CA PRO A 182 2.35 9.17 11.95
C PRO A 182 1.88 8.56 13.28
N THR A 183 2.37 9.11 14.40
CA THR A 183 2.05 8.66 15.75
C THR A 183 1.32 9.74 16.54
N GLY A 184 0.57 9.32 17.55
CA GLY A 184 -0.15 10.19 18.46
C GLY A 184 -1.66 9.92 18.49
N ALA A 185 -2.37 10.65 19.32
CA ALA A 185 -3.79 10.45 19.53
C ALA A 185 -4.58 10.64 18.23
N GLY A 186 -5.42 9.65 17.90
CA GLY A 186 -6.27 9.67 16.70
C GLY A 186 -5.59 9.14 15.42
N THR A 187 -4.31 8.79 15.46
CA THR A 187 -3.62 8.11 14.36
C THR A 187 -3.89 6.60 14.38
N LYS A 188 -3.51 5.89 13.31
CA LYS A 188 -3.58 4.41 13.26
C LYS A 188 -2.60 3.73 14.23
N VAL A 189 -1.50 4.41 14.56
CA VAL A 189 -0.43 3.90 15.42
C VAL A 189 -0.21 4.90 16.55
N PRO A 190 -0.91 4.79 17.69
CA PRO A 190 -0.94 5.83 18.72
C PRO A 190 0.38 6.07 19.45
N THR A 191 1.20 5.03 19.63
CA THR A 191 2.42 5.12 20.43
C THR A 191 3.70 4.94 19.60
N ILE A 192 4.80 5.48 20.11
CA ILE A 192 6.13 5.33 19.48
C ILE A 192 6.57 3.85 19.51
N GLU A 193 6.26 3.13 20.58
CA GLU A 193 6.60 1.71 20.73
C GLU A 193 5.90 0.85 19.68
N GLU A 194 4.61 1.08 19.45
CA GLU A 194 3.84 0.42 18.38
C GLU A 194 4.40 0.79 17.00
N ALA A 195 4.71 2.08 16.77
CA ALA A 195 5.31 2.53 15.52
C ALA A 195 6.67 1.89 15.24
N GLN A 196 7.51 1.69 16.28
CA GLN A 196 8.78 1.01 16.16
C GLN A 196 8.60 -0.48 15.82
N ALA A 197 7.60 -1.14 16.40
CA ALA A 197 7.29 -2.53 16.08
C ALA A 197 6.80 -2.62 14.61
N PHE A 198 5.88 -1.76 14.23
CA PHE A 198 5.34 -1.69 12.87
C PHE A 198 6.42 -1.38 11.83
N ALA A 199 7.35 -0.48 12.15
CA ALA A 199 8.51 -0.18 11.30
C ALA A 199 9.42 -1.41 11.09
N ARG A 200 9.68 -2.20 12.13
CA ARG A 200 10.44 -3.46 12.01
C ARG A 200 9.75 -4.43 11.07
N ASP A 201 8.44 -4.63 11.22
CA ASP A 201 7.69 -5.55 10.39
C ASP A 201 7.71 -5.15 8.91
N PHE A 202 7.61 -3.85 8.59
CA PHE A 202 7.78 -3.35 7.23
C PHE A 202 9.18 -3.59 6.67
N MET A 203 10.22 -3.35 7.47
CA MET A 203 11.61 -3.56 7.04
C MET A 203 11.90 -5.05 6.81
N ASP A 204 11.46 -5.92 7.73
CA ASP A 204 11.63 -7.37 7.63
C ASP A 204 10.87 -7.95 6.42
N LEU A 205 9.65 -7.47 6.17
CA LEU A 205 8.89 -7.85 4.98
C LEU A 205 9.55 -7.32 3.70
N GLY A 206 10.07 -6.09 3.73
CA GLY A 206 10.83 -5.51 2.62
C GLY A 206 12.03 -6.35 2.23
N GLU A 207 12.80 -6.83 3.20
CA GLU A 207 13.94 -7.74 2.97
C GLU A 207 13.49 -9.03 2.24
N LYS A 208 12.37 -9.63 2.68
CA LYS A 208 11.80 -10.83 2.03
C LYS A 208 11.36 -10.59 0.60
N LEU A 209 10.89 -9.38 0.30
CA LEU A 209 10.39 -8.99 -1.01
C LEU A 209 11.47 -8.37 -1.93
N GLY A 210 12.70 -8.18 -1.43
CA GLY A 210 13.77 -7.51 -2.16
C GLY A 210 13.51 -6.02 -2.38
N ILE A 211 12.87 -5.35 -1.43
CA ILE A 211 12.63 -3.90 -1.41
C ILE A 211 13.41 -3.31 -0.22
N GLU A 212 14.26 -2.32 -0.46
CA GLU A 212 14.88 -1.54 0.62
C GLU A 212 13.83 -0.63 1.26
N VAL A 213 13.39 -0.99 2.48
CA VAL A 213 12.39 -0.22 3.23
C VAL A 213 13.07 0.59 4.33
N ARG A 214 12.73 1.86 4.41
CA ARG A 214 13.07 2.76 5.52
C ARG A 214 11.80 3.35 6.09
N CYS A 215 11.74 3.50 7.42
CA CYS A 215 10.58 4.03 8.11
C CYS A 215 10.92 5.36 8.79
N ALA A 216 9.99 6.30 8.71
CA ALA A 216 10.01 7.56 9.44
C ALA A 216 8.83 7.58 10.41
N ILE A 217 9.12 7.65 11.71
CA ILE A 217 8.10 7.86 12.74
C ILE A 217 7.91 9.36 12.87
N THR A 218 6.68 9.83 12.64
CA THR A 218 6.36 11.25 12.58
C THR A 218 5.24 11.61 13.55
N TYR A 219 5.11 12.90 13.85
CA TYR A 219 4.04 13.41 14.69
C TYR A 219 2.74 13.56 13.89
N GLY A 220 1.66 12.96 14.37
CA GLY A 220 0.38 12.88 13.64
C GLY A 220 -0.85 13.32 14.43
N GLU A 221 -0.71 13.93 15.62
CA GLU A 221 -1.85 14.31 16.47
C GLU A 221 -2.65 15.50 15.95
N GLN A 222 -2.12 16.24 15.00
CA GLN A 222 -2.77 17.43 14.46
C GLN A 222 -3.04 17.28 12.96
N PRO A 223 -4.17 17.80 12.47
CA PRO A 223 -4.42 17.92 11.05
C PRO A 223 -3.35 18.78 10.38
N VAL A 224 -3.03 18.49 9.13
CA VAL A 224 -2.09 19.25 8.32
C VAL A 224 -2.83 20.13 7.34
N GLY A 225 -2.68 21.45 7.47
CA GLY A 225 -3.19 22.46 6.53
C GLY A 225 -4.45 23.16 6.94
#